data_8f320a0d6cf7760bf756493aab313b18
#
_entry.id   8f320a0d6cf7760bf756493aab313b18
#
_cell.length_a   1.000
_cell.length_b   1.000
_cell.length_c   1.000
_cell.angle_alpha   90.00
_cell.angle_beta   90.00
_cell.angle_gamma   90.00
#
_symmetry.space_group_name_H-M   'P 1'
#
loop_
_entity.id
_entity.type
_entity.pdbx_description
1 polymer ?
#
loop_
_entity_poly.entity_id
_entity_poly.type
_entity_poly.pdbx_seq_one_letter_code
_entity_poly.pdbx_strand_id
1 'polypeptide(L)'
;VMERYGIPFYLHHGDKVMLRRMNLFKMVVEPGEALKVPEITHDLAEGPDEFNIGDFHIRVVPTPGHTPGGVCFVIDGHIFSGDTILAQGVGRTDLPGGDSSALATSLDSLSRQDVDLVACPGHGAPMPLGMLLDMAIKAGIYRT
;
A
#
# COMPACT_ATOMS: atom_id res chain seq x y z
N VAL A 1 13.60 10.48 -10.66
CA VAL A 1 14.23 9.20 -10.33
C VAL A 1 14.12 8.26 -11.52
N MET A 2 12.91 7.89 -11.99
CA MET A 2 12.70 6.97 -13.13
C MET A 2 13.50 7.37 -14.39
N GLU A 3 13.32 8.60 -14.88
CA GLU A 3 14.01 9.10 -16.07
C GLU A 3 15.54 9.13 -15.91
N ARG A 4 16.02 9.46 -14.71
CA ARG A 4 17.45 9.56 -14.44
C ARG A 4 18.14 8.21 -14.36
N TYR A 5 17.43 7.18 -13.88
CA TYR A 5 18.02 5.87 -13.60
C TYR A 5 17.45 4.73 -14.43
N GLY A 6 16.44 5.02 -15.29
CA GLY A 6 15.81 4.00 -16.15
C GLY A 6 15.10 2.89 -15.36
N ILE A 7 14.66 3.17 -14.13
CA ILE A 7 14.03 2.17 -13.28
C ILE A 7 12.54 2.01 -13.62
N PRO A 8 11.98 0.79 -13.54
CA PRO A 8 10.56 0.54 -13.76
C PRO A 8 9.70 1.15 -12.66
N PHE A 9 8.43 1.43 -12.99
CA PHE A 9 7.41 1.88 -12.06
C PHE A 9 6.25 0.90 -12.04
N TYR A 10 6.03 0.30 -10.89
CA TYR A 10 4.96 -0.65 -10.63
C TYR A 10 3.78 0.07 -9.96
N LEU A 11 2.58 -0.16 -10.46
CA LEU A 11 1.35 0.36 -9.87
C LEU A 11 0.19 -0.58 -10.20
N HIS A 12 -0.70 -0.80 -9.25
CA HIS A 12 -1.95 -1.48 -9.51
C HIS A 12 -2.90 -0.54 -10.27
N HIS A 13 -3.57 -1.02 -11.33
CA HIS A 13 -4.41 -0.19 -12.18
C HIS A 13 -5.56 0.50 -11.45
N GLY A 14 -6.03 -0.05 -10.33
CA GLY A 14 -7.03 0.58 -9.47
C GLY A 14 -6.66 2.00 -9.06
N ASP A 15 -5.37 2.31 -8.97
CA ASP A 15 -4.87 3.62 -8.54
C ASP A 15 -4.47 4.54 -9.70
N LYS A 16 -4.61 4.10 -10.95
CA LYS A 16 -4.29 4.94 -12.15
C LYS A 16 -5.02 6.27 -12.14
N VAL A 17 -6.28 6.29 -11.70
CA VAL A 17 -7.08 7.52 -11.66
C VAL A 17 -6.53 8.48 -10.61
N MET A 18 -6.12 7.97 -9.45
CA MET A 18 -5.52 8.78 -8.38
C MET A 18 -4.18 9.35 -8.83
N LEU A 19 -3.32 8.54 -9.43
CA LEU A 19 -2.05 8.99 -9.99
C LEU A 19 -2.24 10.13 -11.00
N ARG A 20 -3.20 10.00 -11.94
CA ARG A 20 -3.51 11.06 -12.92
C ARG A 20 -4.03 12.34 -12.28
N ARG A 21 -4.70 12.23 -11.13
CA ARG A 21 -5.27 13.38 -10.39
C ARG A 21 -4.31 13.97 -9.36
N MET A 22 -3.10 13.43 -9.19
CA MET A 22 -2.14 13.90 -8.18
C MET A 22 -1.86 15.40 -8.27
N ASN A 23 -1.85 15.98 -9.48
CA ASN A 23 -1.63 17.41 -9.65
C ASN A 23 -2.81 18.26 -9.14
N LEU A 24 -4.04 17.75 -9.16
CA LEU A 24 -5.20 18.45 -8.57
C LEU A 24 -5.05 18.52 -7.05
N PHE A 25 -4.65 17.43 -6.41
CA PHE A 25 -4.36 17.43 -4.96
C PHE A 25 -3.21 18.36 -4.62
N LYS A 26 -2.11 18.31 -5.39
CA LYS A 26 -0.96 19.19 -5.20
C LYS A 26 -1.34 20.66 -5.29
N MET A 27 -2.16 21.06 -6.25
CA MET A 27 -2.59 22.46 -6.40
C MET A 27 -3.34 22.99 -5.17
N VAL A 28 -4.04 22.11 -4.44
CA VAL A 28 -4.80 22.48 -3.24
C VAL A 28 -3.89 22.56 -2.00
N VAL A 29 -2.99 21.59 -1.86
CA VAL A 29 -2.17 21.45 -0.64
C VAL A 29 -0.87 22.28 -0.73
N GLU A 30 -0.24 22.26 -1.89
CA GLU A 30 1.03 22.92 -2.15
C GLU A 30 1.06 23.51 -3.58
N PRO A 31 0.46 24.68 -3.78
CA PRO A 31 0.45 25.33 -5.10
C PRO A 31 1.87 25.55 -5.65
N GLY A 32 2.06 25.27 -6.92
CA GLY A 32 3.36 25.43 -7.58
C GLY A 32 3.43 24.67 -8.91
N GLU A 33 4.64 24.35 -9.35
CA GLU A 33 4.85 23.65 -10.62
C GLU A 33 4.19 22.25 -10.59
N ALA A 34 3.53 21.90 -11.71
CA ALA A 34 2.89 20.60 -11.84
C ALA A 34 3.95 19.48 -11.80
N LEU A 35 3.62 18.40 -11.08
CA LEU A 35 4.45 17.20 -11.06
C LEU A 35 4.28 16.45 -12.39
N LYS A 36 5.39 15.93 -12.91
CA LYS A 36 5.32 15.01 -14.04
C LYS A 36 4.77 13.67 -13.57
N VAL A 37 3.61 13.29 -14.11
CA VAL A 37 3.00 11.98 -13.82
C VAL A 37 3.89 10.90 -14.42
N PRO A 38 4.39 9.93 -13.63
CA PRO A 38 5.22 8.86 -14.16
C PRO A 38 4.42 7.92 -15.05
N GLU A 39 5.07 7.34 -16.05
CA GLU A 39 4.50 6.28 -16.86
C GLU A 39 4.55 4.95 -16.09
N ILE A 40 3.40 4.25 -16.03
CA ILE A 40 3.31 2.93 -15.39
C ILE A 40 3.91 1.92 -16.38
N THR A 41 5.00 1.28 -15.98
CA THR A 41 5.68 0.27 -16.79
C THR A 41 5.18 -1.15 -16.51
N HIS A 42 4.66 -1.39 -15.30
CA HIS A 42 4.16 -2.70 -14.87
C HIS A 42 2.87 -2.53 -14.05
N ASP A 43 1.82 -3.23 -14.46
CA ASP A 43 0.56 -3.26 -13.74
C ASP A 43 0.55 -4.44 -12.75
N LEU A 44 0.45 -4.14 -11.46
CA LEU A 44 0.47 -5.17 -10.40
C LEU A 44 -0.77 -6.06 -10.39
N ALA A 45 -1.88 -5.63 -11.01
CA ALA A 45 -3.10 -6.45 -11.11
C ALA A 45 -3.03 -7.51 -12.23
N GLU A 46 -2.18 -7.27 -13.23
CA GLU A 46 -2.00 -8.15 -14.39
C GLU A 46 -0.71 -8.97 -14.29
N GLY A 47 0.15 -8.62 -13.35
CA GLY A 47 1.43 -9.28 -13.10
C GLY A 47 1.29 -10.53 -12.22
N PRO A 48 2.36 -11.30 -12.09
CA PRO A 48 2.41 -12.42 -11.14
C PRO A 48 2.37 -11.87 -9.70
N ASP A 49 1.80 -12.67 -8.78
CA ASP A 49 1.79 -12.36 -7.35
C ASP A 49 3.20 -12.34 -6.73
N GLU A 50 4.18 -12.87 -7.43
CA GLU A 50 5.58 -12.92 -7.02
C GLU A 50 6.51 -12.62 -8.21
N PHE A 51 7.53 -11.81 -7.99
CA PHE A 51 8.56 -11.47 -8.99
C PHE A 51 9.89 -11.10 -8.32
N ASN A 52 10.96 -11.04 -9.11
CA ASN A 52 12.27 -10.65 -8.61
C ASN A 52 12.71 -9.31 -9.18
N ILE A 53 13.35 -8.50 -8.34
CA ILE A 53 14.10 -7.29 -8.74
C ILE A 53 15.51 -7.43 -8.19
N GLY A 54 16.49 -7.68 -9.09
CA GLY A 54 17.84 -8.05 -8.67
C GLY A 54 17.80 -9.32 -7.81
N ASP A 55 18.39 -9.29 -6.64
CA ASP A 55 18.42 -10.40 -5.69
C ASP A 55 17.20 -10.47 -4.76
N PHE A 56 16.31 -9.49 -4.83
CA PHE A 56 15.12 -9.44 -3.98
C PHE A 56 13.98 -10.24 -4.59
N HIS A 57 13.46 -11.20 -3.82
CA HIS A 57 12.19 -11.85 -4.11
C HIS A 57 11.04 -11.06 -3.49
N ILE A 58 10.10 -10.62 -4.32
CA ILE A 58 9.00 -9.75 -3.93
C ILE A 58 7.69 -10.49 -4.10
N ARG A 59 6.91 -10.62 -3.03
CA ARG A 59 5.54 -11.13 -3.08
C ARG A 59 4.57 -9.97 -2.89
N VAL A 60 3.55 -9.92 -3.76
CA VAL A 60 2.48 -8.92 -3.72
C VAL A 60 1.29 -9.49 -2.99
N VAL A 61 0.79 -8.77 -2.00
CA VAL A 61 -0.45 -9.11 -1.27
C VAL A 61 -1.46 -8.02 -1.56
N PRO A 62 -2.53 -8.28 -2.33
CA PRO A 62 -3.58 -7.30 -2.58
C PRO A 62 -4.26 -6.89 -1.26
N THR A 63 -4.33 -5.58 -1.02
CA THR A 63 -4.94 -5.01 0.18
C THR A 63 -5.75 -3.75 -0.16
N PRO A 64 -6.79 -3.87 -1.02
CA PRO A 64 -7.64 -2.74 -1.34
C PRO A 64 -8.40 -2.22 -0.11
N GLY A 65 -8.80 -0.94 -0.16
CA GLY A 65 -9.65 -0.34 0.86
C GLY A 65 -9.25 1.08 1.25
N HIS A 66 -7.99 1.35 1.57
CA HIS A 66 -7.49 2.73 1.63
C HIS A 66 -7.49 3.35 0.24
N THR A 67 -6.97 2.61 -0.73
CA THR A 67 -7.14 2.89 -2.17
C THR A 67 -7.65 1.64 -2.89
N PRO A 68 -8.26 1.77 -4.08
CA PRO A 68 -8.73 0.62 -4.87
C PRO A 68 -7.60 -0.31 -5.32
N GLY A 69 -6.40 0.23 -5.51
CA GLY A 69 -5.20 -0.51 -5.94
C GLY A 69 -4.21 -0.79 -4.80
N GLY A 70 -4.66 -0.72 -3.55
CA GLY A 70 -3.80 -0.97 -2.39
C GLY A 70 -3.16 -2.36 -2.43
N VAL A 71 -1.86 -2.42 -2.21
CA VAL A 71 -1.07 -3.66 -2.13
C VAL A 71 -0.05 -3.55 -0.99
N CYS A 72 0.27 -4.68 -0.38
CA CYS A 72 1.44 -4.82 0.47
C CYS A 72 2.51 -5.63 -0.27
N PHE A 73 3.79 -5.34 0.01
CA PHE A 73 4.91 -6.10 -0.52
C PHE A 73 5.60 -6.86 0.60
N VAL A 74 5.85 -8.15 0.39
CA VAL A 74 6.66 -8.96 1.32
C VAL A 74 8.01 -9.20 0.69
N ILE A 75 9.07 -8.82 1.41
CA ILE A 75 10.47 -8.86 0.95
C ILE A 75 11.36 -9.18 2.17
N ASP A 76 12.13 -10.25 2.12
CA ASP A 76 13.15 -10.57 3.13
C ASP A 76 12.68 -10.42 4.59
N GLY A 77 11.58 -11.07 4.94
CA GLY A 77 11.03 -11.04 6.32
C GLY A 77 10.34 -9.73 6.71
N HIS A 78 10.17 -8.80 5.78
CA HIS A 78 9.46 -7.53 5.98
C HIS A 78 8.17 -7.49 5.17
N ILE A 79 7.15 -6.79 5.68
CA ILE A 79 5.94 -6.45 4.93
C ILE A 79 5.78 -4.94 4.87
N PHE A 80 5.86 -4.38 3.67
CA PHE A 80 5.65 -2.95 3.40
C PHE A 80 4.15 -2.73 3.18
N SER A 81 3.46 -2.25 4.19
CA SER A 81 2.00 -2.18 4.22
C SER A 81 1.42 -0.86 3.69
N GLY A 82 2.26 0.12 3.38
CA GLY A 82 1.77 1.45 3.04
C GLY A 82 0.77 1.93 4.10
N ASP A 83 -0.36 2.45 3.65
CA ASP A 83 -1.43 2.91 4.53
C ASP A 83 -2.56 1.88 4.74
N THR A 84 -2.33 0.60 4.45
CA THR A 84 -3.31 -0.46 4.77
C THR A 84 -3.45 -0.62 6.27
N ILE A 85 -2.32 -0.82 6.98
CA ILE A 85 -2.26 -0.91 8.44
C ILE A 85 -1.10 -0.06 8.96
N LEU A 86 -1.35 0.72 10.00
CA LEU A 86 -0.45 1.74 10.53
C LEU A 86 -0.17 1.50 12.01
N ALA A 87 0.92 2.08 12.53
CA ALA A 87 1.25 1.99 13.95
C ALA A 87 0.16 2.54 14.90
N GLN A 88 -0.76 3.37 14.39
CA GLN A 88 -1.82 3.98 15.19
C GLN A 88 -3.23 3.71 14.64
N GLY A 89 -3.38 2.67 13.81
CA GLY A 89 -4.68 2.32 13.23
C GLY A 89 -4.59 1.76 11.82
N VAL A 90 -5.49 2.17 10.97
CA VAL A 90 -5.55 1.75 9.56
C VAL A 90 -5.73 2.97 8.66
N GLY A 91 -5.45 2.81 7.39
CA GLY A 91 -5.69 3.85 6.39
C GLY A 91 -7.14 4.29 6.38
N ARG A 92 -7.36 5.59 6.24
CA ARG A 92 -8.72 6.15 6.12
C ARG A 92 -9.39 5.67 4.84
N THR A 93 -10.70 5.48 4.91
CA THR A 93 -11.53 4.97 3.81
C THR A 93 -12.62 5.95 3.37
N ASP A 94 -12.62 7.16 3.92
CA ASP A 94 -13.58 8.24 3.63
C ASP A 94 -13.14 9.15 2.47
N LEU A 95 -11.98 8.89 1.87
CA LEU A 95 -11.52 9.57 0.65
C LEU A 95 -12.09 8.92 -0.61
N PRO A 96 -12.14 9.67 -1.75
CA PRO A 96 -12.59 9.09 -3.02
C PRO A 96 -11.80 7.83 -3.40
N GLY A 97 -12.48 6.72 -3.55
CA GLY A 97 -11.89 5.40 -3.82
C GLY A 97 -11.68 4.54 -2.58
N GLY A 98 -11.85 5.11 -1.38
CA GLY A 98 -11.80 4.35 -0.12
C GLY A 98 -13.02 3.44 0.05
N ASP A 99 -12.81 2.26 0.65
CA ASP A 99 -13.83 1.25 0.95
C ASP A 99 -13.50 0.54 2.25
N SER A 100 -14.31 0.78 3.29
CA SER A 100 -14.08 0.19 4.62
C SER A 100 -14.31 -1.32 4.66
N SER A 101 -15.21 -1.85 3.84
CA SER A 101 -15.48 -3.29 3.74
C SER A 101 -14.32 -4.02 3.06
N ALA A 102 -13.80 -3.44 1.98
CA ALA A 102 -12.60 -3.95 1.32
C ALA A 102 -11.39 -3.92 2.26
N LEU A 103 -11.22 -2.82 3.03
CA LEU A 103 -10.13 -2.73 4.00
C LEU A 103 -10.23 -3.79 5.09
N ALA A 104 -11.44 -4.06 5.62
CA ALA A 104 -11.65 -5.12 6.61
C ALA A 104 -11.26 -6.49 6.04
N THR A 105 -11.64 -6.79 4.80
CA THR A 105 -11.23 -8.02 4.10
C THR A 105 -9.71 -8.10 3.91
N SER A 106 -9.08 -6.96 3.63
CA SER A 106 -7.63 -6.86 3.49
C SER A 106 -6.90 -7.14 4.81
N LEU A 107 -7.41 -6.62 5.93
CA LEU A 107 -6.88 -6.93 7.26
C LEU A 107 -7.03 -8.41 7.62
N ASP A 108 -8.14 -9.04 7.24
CA ASP A 108 -8.34 -10.49 7.34
C ASP A 108 -7.28 -11.27 6.53
N SER A 109 -6.96 -10.81 5.33
CA SER A 109 -5.88 -11.39 4.52
C SER A 109 -4.51 -11.24 5.17
N LEU A 110 -4.23 -10.07 5.76
CA LEU A 110 -2.99 -9.81 6.50
C LEU A 110 -2.87 -10.68 7.75
N SER A 111 -3.98 -10.97 8.46
CA SER A 111 -3.95 -11.83 9.64
C SER A 111 -3.56 -13.29 9.35
N ARG A 112 -3.63 -13.70 8.09
CA ARG A 112 -3.19 -15.03 7.61
C ARG A 112 -1.73 -15.07 7.16
N GLN A 113 -1.05 -13.92 7.14
CA GLN A 113 0.37 -13.85 6.87
C GLN A 113 1.17 -14.26 8.13
N ASP A 114 2.46 -14.47 7.95
CA ASP A 114 3.35 -14.68 9.09
C ASP A 114 3.35 -13.45 10.00
N VAL A 115 2.91 -13.63 11.23
CA VAL A 115 2.76 -12.57 12.24
C VAL A 115 4.07 -11.99 12.71
N ASP A 116 5.17 -12.72 12.51
CA ASP A 116 6.54 -12.31 12.87
C ASP A 116 7.19 -11.44 11.81
N LEU A 117 6.57 -11.27 10.62
CA LEU A 117 7.02 -10.31 9.62
C LEU A 117 7.14 -8.92 10.24
N VAL A 118 8.24 -8.24 9.97
CA VAL A 118 8.40 -6.84 10.36
C VAL A 118 7.56 -5.96 9.44
N ALA A 119 6.46 -5.45 9.93
CA ALA A 119 5.62 -4.51 9.18
C ALA A 119 6.27 -3.13 9.15
N CYS A 120 6.39 -2.61 7.93
CA CYS A 120 6.89 -1.27 7.60
C CYS A 120 5.72 -0.44 7.07
N PRO A 121 4.97 0.26 7.94
CA PRO A 121 3.82 1.06 7.53
C PRO A 121 4.25 2.36 6.85
N GLY A 122 3.33 2.99 6.09
CA GLY A 122 3.55 4.29 5.48
C GLY A 122 3.76 5.41 6.51
N HIS A 123 3.18 5.26 7.70
CA HIS A 123 3.32 6.17 8.83
C HIS A 123 3.54 5.40 10.14
N GLY A 124 4.51 5.88 10.94
CA GLY A 124 4.88 5.28 12.22
C GLY A 124 6.10 4.38 12.15
N ALA A 125 6.47 3.79 13.28
CA ALA A 125 7.65 2.94 13.37
C ALA A 125 7.36 1.50 12.91
N PRO A 126 8.33 0.81 12.30
CA PRO A 126 8.22 -0.62 12.03
C PRO A 126 8.02 -1.44 13.33
N MET A 127 7.21 -2.50 13.25
CA MET A 127 6.99 -3.44 14.34
C MET A 127 6.47 -4.79 13.81
N PRO A 128 6.44 -5.87 14.61
CA PRO A 128 5.85 -7.13 14.18
C PRO A 128 4.40 -6.97 13.69
N LEU A 129 4.06 -7.62 12.58
CA LEU A 129 2.73 -7.53 11.97
C LEU A 129 1.63 -7.92 12.97
N GLY A 130 1.86 -8.97 13.77
CA GLY A 130 0.92 -9.39 14.80
C GLY A 130 0.60 -8.29 15.80
N MET A 131 1.59 -7.47 16.18
CA MET A 131 1.36 -6.35 17.10
C MET A 131 0.46 -5.26 16.47
N LEU A 132 0.67 -4.94 15.19
CA LEU A 132 -0.19 -3.97 14.49
C LEU A 132 -1.64 -4.46 14.40
N LEU A 133 -1.84 -5.74 14.07
CA LEU A 133 -3.17 -6.35 14.00
C LEU A 133 -3.85 -6.34 15.37
N ASP A 134 -3.15 -6.72 16.43
CA ASP A 134 -3.66 -6.66 17.79
C ASP A 134 -4.06 -5.24 18.23
N MET A 135 -3.28 -4.24 17.84
CA MET A 135 -3.60 -2.84 18.12
C MET A 135 -4.87 -2.40 17.38
N ALA A 136 -5.02 -2.78 16.10
CA ALA A 136 -6.21 -2.48 15.32
C ALA A 136 -7.48 -3.15 15.89
N ILE A 137 -7.37 -4.38 16.38
CA ILE A 137 -8.46 -5.10 17.06
C ILE A 137 -8.84 -4.39 18.37
N LYS A 138 -7.87 -4.07 19.23
CA LYS A 138 -8.11 -3.39 20.51
C LYS A 138 -8.72 -2.00 20.36
N ALA A 139 -8.37 -1.30 19.27
CA ALA A 139 -8.97 -0.02 18.94
C ALA A 139 -10.39 -0.13 18.36
N GLY A 140 -10.93 -1.34 18.16
CA GLY A 140 -12.25 -1.57 17.57
C GLY A 140 -12.33 -1.23 16.08
N ILE A 141 -11.18 -1.06 15.42
CA ILE A 141 -11.07 -0.72 13.99
C ILE A 141 -11.27 -1.97 13.13
N TYR A 142 -10.87 -3.11 13.67
CA TYR A 142 -10.95 -4.42 13.02
C TYR A 142 -11.48 -5.47 14.02
N ARG A 143 -12.29 -6.40 13.55
CA ARG A 143 -12.83 -7.52 14.33
C ARG A 143 -12.53 -8.82 13.59
N THR A 144 -11.91 -9.76 14.27
CA THR A 144 -11.71 -11.15 13.79
C THR A 144 -12.99 -11.95 13.92
#